data_c00cc1cbf2b5fcffa2512c26d86bb70e
#
_entry.id   c00cc1cbf2b5fcffa2512c26d86bb70e
#
_cell.length_a   1.000
_cell.length_b   1.000
_cell.length_c   1.000
_cell.angle_alpha   90.00
_cell.angle_beta   90.00
_cell.angle_gamma   90.00
#
_symmetry.space_group_name_H-M   'P 1'
#
loop_
_entity.id
_entity.type
_entity.pdbx_description
1 polymer ?
#
loop_
_entity_poly.entity_id
_entity_poly.type
_entity_poly.pdbx_seq_one_letter_code
_entity_poly.pdbx_strand_id
1 'polypeptide(L)'
;MKAKDTGSSDWPEGEPSAEQKVTLEDYQQLIIQMRKANVQFQQMCNIPSGELTMLLTLLHLLLSKEFVIPSDIGDAMKLSRPAVSRMLHNLERKGYLEMKSSEEDHRYVKVQFTQTGKELIIEEFEKCCKLLERVKERMGEKDMYKFLYYYSQFCTILVDEIF
;
A
#
# COMPACT_ATOMS: atom_id res chain seq x y z
N MET A 1 20.60 -8.46 23.09
CA MET A 1 20.93 -7.23 22.35
C MET A 1 19.80 -6.23 22.66
N LYS A 2 20.08 -5.15 23.38
CA LYS A 2 19.06 -4.19 23.86
C LYS A 2 18.44 -3.50 22.64
N ALA A 3 17.10 -3.52 22.55
CA ALA A 3 16.37 -2.72 21.59
C ALA A 3 16.77 -1.25 21.78
N LYS A 4 17.21 -0.61 20.69
CA LYS A 4 17.43 0.84 20.68
C LYS A 4 16.07 1.50 20.90
N ASP A 5 16.03 2.30 21.96
CA ASP A 5 14.97 3.24 22.26
C ASP A 5 14.85 4.21 21.06
N THR A 6 13.93 3.94 20.16
CA THR A 6 13.67 4.78 19.01
C THR A 6 12.62 5.80 19.40
N GLY A 7 13.12 6.92 19.97
CA GLY A 7 12.43 8.19 20.00
C GLY A 7 11.06 8.18 20.67
N SER A 8 10.95 8.89 21.80
CA SER A 8 9.66 9.29 22.37
C SER A 8 8.76 9.82 21.24
N SER A 9 7.56 9.29 21.11
CA SER A 9 6.57 9.92 20.22
C SER A 9 6.30 11.33 20.77
N ASP A 10 6.42 12.34 19.94
CA ASP A 10 6.11 13.74 20.32
C ASP A 10 4.58 13.97 20.50
N TRP A 11 3.80 12.90 20.45
CA TRP A 11 2.36 12.93 20.73
C TRP A 11 2.09 12.83 22.22
N PRO A 12 1.13 13.62 22.76
CA PRO A 12 0.72 13.52 24.16
C PRO A 12 0.31 12.09 24.52
N GLU A 13 0.77 11.63 25.67
CA GLU A 13 0.33 10.35 26.22
C GLU A 13 -1.14 10.47 26.65
N GLY A 14 -2.00 9.56 26.20
CA GLY A 14 -3.41 9.47 26.58
C GLY A 14 -4.38 9.61 25.40
N GLU A 15 -5.65 9.31 25.67
CA GLU A 15 -6.72 9.54 24.69
C GLU A 15 -6.98 11.06 24.58
N PRO A 16 -7.15 11.62 23.36
CA PRO A 16 -7.46 13.03 23.18
C PRO A 16 -8.81 13.38 23.84
N SER A 17 -8.86 14.51 24.54
CA SER A 17 -10.10 15.02 25.13
C SER A 17 -11.05 15.50 24.02
N ALA A 18 -12.35 15.45 24.26
CA ALA A 18 -13.37 15.90 23.29
C ALA A 18 -13.29 17.42 22.95
N GLU A 19 -12.51 18.19 23.73
CA GLU A 19 -12.32 19.63 23.54
C GLU A 19 -11.03 19.96 22.77
N GLN A 20 -10.18 18.96 22.51
CA GLN A 20 -8.88 19.17 21.85
C GLN A 20 -9.09 19.49 20.37
N LYS A 21 -8.64 20.68 19.94
CA LYS A 21 -8.70 21.10 18.53
C LYS A 21 -7.40 20.76 17.83
N VAL A 22 -7.51 20.28 16.60
CA VAL A 22 -6.36 20.03 15.74
C VAL A 22 -5.71 21.36 15.35
N THR A 23 -4.40 21.45 15.51
CA THR A 23 -3.58 22.63 15.24
C THR A 23 -2.72 22.46 13.98
N LEU A 24 -2.11 23.55 13.53
CA LEU A 24 -1.15 23.50 12.42
C LEU A 24 0.07 22.63 12.78
N GLU A 25 0.49 22.65 14.04
CA GLU A 25 1.61 21.85 14.54
C GLU A 25 1.30 20.34 14.46
N ASP A 26 0.07 19.94 14.80
CA ASP A 26 -0.39 18.55 14.65
C ASP A 26 -0.32 18.09 13.18
N TYR A 27 -0.70 18.94 12.24
CA TYR A 27 -0.57 18.61 10.80
C TYR A 27 0.90 18.48 10.38
N GLN A 28 1.77 19.35 10.82
CA GLN A 28 3.20 19.25 10.53
C GLN A 28 3.80 17.95 11.08
N GLN A 29 3.49 17.61 12.33
CA GLN A 29 3.91 16.37 12.97
C GLN A 29 3.40 15.14 12.18
N LEU A 30 2.11 15.12 11.84
CA LEU A 30 1.53 14.04 11.05
C LEU A 30 2.26 13.83 9.72
N ILE A 31 2.49 14.91 8.95
CA ILE A 31 3.18 14.83 7.65
C ILE A 31 4.61 14.27 7.82
N ILE A 32 5.34 14.75 8.82
CA ILE A 32 6.71 14.28 9.10
C ILE A 32 6.71 12.79 9.45
N GLN A 33 5.81 12.37 10.34
CA GLN A 33 5.72 10.97 10.78
C GLN A 33 5.30 10.03 9.65
N MET A 34 4.31 10.42 8.85
CA MET A 34 3.90 9.65 7.66
C MET A 34 5.07 9.44 6.69
N ARG A 35 5.86 10.50 6.43
CA ARG A 35 7.02 10.38 5.54
C ARG A 35 8.11 9.50 6.14
N LYS A 36 8.43 9.65 7.42
CA LYS A 36 9.40 8.79 8.13
C LYS A 36 8.97 7.32 8.09
N ALA A 37 7.71 7.04 8.43
CA ALA A 37 7.17 5.68 8.41
C ALA A 37 7.23 5.07 7.01
N ASN A 38 6.86 5.84 5.98
CA ASN A 38 6.90 5.37 4.59
C ASN A 38 8.35 5.03 4.15
N VAL A 39 9.33 5.86 4.46
CA VAL A 39 10.75 5.58 4.14
C VAL A 39 11.22 4.30 4.83
N GLN A 40 10.90 4.10 6.10
CA GLN A 40 11.27 2.89 6.83
C GLN A 40 10.57 1.64 6.28
N PHE A 41 9.30 1.76 5.94
CA PHE A 41 8.54 0.69 5.32
C PHE A 41 9.14 0.27 3.94
N GLN A 42 9.50 1.25 3.12
CA GLN A 42 10.16 0.99 1.84
C GLN A 42 11.49 0.25 1.97
N GLN A 43 12.28 0.56 3.01
CA GLN A 43 13.55 -0.13 3.28
C GLN A 43 13.37 -1.60 3.68
N MET A 44 12.20 -1.98 4.17
CA MET A 44 11.88 -3.36 4.52
C MET A 44 11.54 -4.20 3.27
N CYS A 45 11.01 -3.58 2.22
CA CYS A 45 10.58 -4.25 1.01
C CYS A 45 11.76 -4.43 0.04
N ASN A 46 11.81 -5.58 -0.64
CA ASN A 46 12.85 -5.90 -1.63
C ASN A 46 12.59 -5.25 -3.00
N ILE A 47 11.44 -4.61 -3.17
CA ILE A 47 11.02 -3.98 -4.42
C ILE A 47 10.61 -2.52 -4.19
N PRO A 48 10.77 -1.65 -5.21
CA PRO A 48 10.34 -0.25 -5.12
C PRO A 48 8.85 -0.13 -4.77
N SER A 49 8.49 0.85 -3.94
CA SER A 49 7.12 1.01 -3.44
C SER A 49 6.06 1.14 -4.54
N GLY A 50 6.37 1.82 -5.64
CA GLY A 50 5.44 1.92 -6.77
C GLY A 50 5.18 0.57 -7.44
N GLU A 51 6.19 -0.27 -7.57
CA GLU A 51 6.04 -1.63 -8.09
C GLU A 51 5.25 -2.52 -7.12
N LEU A 52 5.56 -2.45 -5.82
CA LEU A 52 4.79 -3.18 -4.80
C LEU A 52 3.33 -2.76 -4.81
N THR A 53 3.05 -1.45 -4.87
CA THR A 53 1.68 -0.94 -4.95
C THR A 53 0.94 -1.49 -6.18
N MET A 54 1.59 -1.52 -7.34
CA MET A 54 1.00 -2.09 -8.56
C MET A 54 0.70 -3.59 -8.42
N LEU A 55 1.63 -4.36 -7.88
CA LEU A 55 1.43 -5.80 -7.67
C LEU A 55 0.31 -6.08 -6.65
N LEU A 56 0.23 -5.31 -5.56
CA LEU A 56 -0.86 -5.40 -4.58
C LEU A 56 -2.21 -4.98 -5.19
N THR A 57 -2.23 -3.96 -6.03
CA THR A 57 -3.44 -3.53 -6.76
C THR A 57 -3.90 -4.63 -7.73
N LEU A 58 -2.99 -5.24 -8.49
CA LEU A 58 -3.32 -6.37 -9.36
C LEU A 58 -3.87 -7.54 -8.56
N LEU A 59 -3.23 -7.90 -7.43
CA LEU A 59 -3.71 -8.95 -6.54
C LEU A 59 -5.14 -8.67 -6.06
N HIS A 60 -5.39 -7.45 -5.59
CA HIS A 60 -6.72 -7.03 -5.12
C HIS A 60 -7.78 -7.12 -6.24
N LEU A 61 -7.47 -6.65 -7.44
CA LEU A 61 -8.38 -6.71 -8.58
C LEU A 61 -8.70 -8.16 -8.99
N LEU A 62 -7.72 -9.06 -8.97
CA LEU A 62 -7.91 -10.48 -9.27
C LEU A 62 -8.77 -11.23 -8.24
N LEU A 63 -8.97 -10.68 -7.02
CA LEU A 63 -9.91 -11.23 -6.05
C LEU A 63 -11.39 -10.96 -6.42
N SER A 64 -11.64 -9.93 -7.23
CA SER A 64 -12.99 -9.48 -7.59
C SER A 64 -13.32 -9.61 -9.08
N LYS A 65 -12.32 -9.85 -9.94
CA LYS A 65 -12.46 -9.95 -11.40
C LYS A 65 -11.85 -11.25 -11.90
N GLU A 66 -12.48 -11.83 -12.90
CA GLU A 66 -11.97 -13.03 -13.59
C GLU A 66 -10.65 -12.76 -14.32
N PHE A 67 -10.50 -11.56 -14.88
CA PHE A 67 -9.27 -11.08 -15.49
C PHE A 67 -9.11 -9.58 -15.28
N VAL A 68 -7.88 -9.11 -15.39
CA VAL A 68 -7.50 -7.70 -15.21
C VAL A 68 -6.80 -7.21 -16.47
N ILE A 69 -7.18 -6.02 -16.94
CA ILE A 69 -6.55 -5.34 -18.07
C ILE A 69 -5.80 -4.07 -17.58
N PRO A 70 -4.85 -3.53 -18.35
CA PRO A 70 -4.08 -2.36 -17.95
C PRO A 70 -4.92 -1.14 -17.53
N SER A 71 -6.09 -0.92 -18.14
CA SER A 71 -6.98 0.18 -17.74
C SER A 71 -7.56 0.00 -16.35
N ASP A 72 -7.90 -1.23 -15.93
CA ASP A 72 -8.38 -1.48 -14.56
C ASP A 72 -7.37 -1.04 -13.51
N ILE A 73 -6.09 -1.34 -13.76
CA ILE A 73 -4.99 -0.94 -12.88
C ILE A 73 -4.83 0.59 -12.89
N GLY A 74 -4.92 1.21 -14.08
CA GLY A 74 -4.84 2.66 -14.23
C GLY A 74 -5.93 3.39 -13.45
N ASP A 75 -7.16 2.90 -13.55
CA ASP A 75 -8.31 3.46 -12.84
C ASP A 75 -8.19 3.29 -11.32
N ALA A 76 -7.76 2.11 -10.87
CA ALA A 76 -7.57 1.82 -9.44
C ALA A 76 -6.43 2.64 -8.82
N MET A 77 -5.33 2.85 -9.55
CA MET A 77 -4.16 3.59 -9.08
C MET A 77 -4.22 5.09 -9.41
N LYS A 78 -5.24 5.57 -10.14
CA LYS A 78 -5.31 6.94 -10.67
C LYS A 78 -4.08 7.35 -11.49
N LEU A 79 -3.57 6.42 -12.30
CA LEU A 79 -2.41 6.63 -13.15
C LEU A 79 -2.79 6.78 -14.63
N SER A 80 -2.00 7.58 -15.34
CA SER A 80 -2.15 7.71 -16.79
C SER A 80 -1.76 6.41 -17.51
N ARG A 81 -2.39 6.13 -18.66
CA ARG A 81 -2.09 4.95 -19.49
C ARG A 81 -0.59 4.78 -19.79
N PRO A 82 0.19 5.84 -20.16
CA PRO A 82 1.62 5.70 -20.36
C PRO A 82 2.39 5.31 -19.09
N ALA A 83 1.96 5.77 -17.91
CA ALA A 83 2.59 5.40 -16.65
C ALA A 83 2.36 3.92 -16.33
N VAL A 84 1.11 3.47 -16.44
CA VAL A 84 0.74 2.05 -16.26
C VAL A 84 1.52 1.15 -17.21
N SER A 85 1.54 1.48 -18.51
CA SER A 85 2.26 0.71 -19.53
C SER A 85 3.75 0.56 -19.18
N ARG A 86 4.42 1.65 -18.81
CA ARG A 86 5.84 1.59 -18.42
C ARG A 86 6.09 0.71 -17.20
N MET A 87 5.23 0.79 -16.20
CA MET A 87 5.36 -0.01 -14.99
C MET A 87 5.10 -1.50 -15.26
N LEU A 88 4.06 -1.82 -16.04
CA LEU A 88 3.76 -3.19 -16.44
C LEU A 88 4.89 -3.82 -17.24
N HIS A 89 5.43 -3.13 -18.27
CA HIS A 89 6.57 -3.63 -19.02
C HIS A 89 7.84 -3.79 -18.18
N ASN A 90 8.04 -2.94 -17.17
CA ASN A 90 9.15 -3.12 -16.25
C ASN A 90 9.01 -4.38 -15.40
N LEU A 91 7.80 -4.63 -14.86
CA LEU A 91 7.50 -5.83 -14.08
C LEU A 91 7.51 -7.11 -14.94
N GLU A 92 7.06 -7.03 -16.19
CA GLU A 92 7.14 -8.12 -17.16
C GLU A 92 8.59 -8.45 -17.49
N ARG A 93 9.45 -7.44 -17.75
CA ARG A 93 10.89 -7.65 -17.98
C ARG A 93 11.61 -8.27 -16.78
N LYS A 94 11.14 -7.99 -15.56
CA LYS A 94 11.62 -8.62 -14.33
C LYS A 94 11.07 -10.05 -14.14
N GLY A 95 10.16 -10.48 -14.98
CA GLY A 95 9.56 -11.81 -14.93
C GLY A 95 8.50 -11.97 -13.82
N TYR A 96 7.94 -10.88 -13.29
CA TYR A 96 6.92 -10.95 -12.25
C TYR A 96 5.50 -11.02 -12.80
N LEU A 97 5.29 -10.41 -13.95
CA LEU A 97 4.02 -10.39 -14.66
C LEU A 97 4.19 -10.94 -16.07
N GLU A 98 3.09 -11.33 -16.66
CA GLU A 98 2.96 -11.59 -18.08
C GLU A 98 1.71 -10.90 -18.63
N MET A 99 1.82 -10.39 -19.86
CA MET A 99 0.74 -9.77 -20.59
C MET A 99 0.35 -10.69 -21.76
N LYS A 100 -0.85 -11.24 -21.73
CA LYS A 100 -1.36 -12.16 -22.76
C LYS A 100 -2.55 -11.56 -23.49
N SER A 101 -2.52 -11.59 -24.82
CA SER A 101 -3.72 -11.31 -25.61
C SER A 101 -4.79 -12.33 -25.28
N SER A 102 -6.04 -11.90 -25.14
CA SER A 102 -7.15 -12.83 -24.95
C SER A 102 -7.33 -13.67 -26.21
N GLU A 103 -7.48 -14.97 -26.06
CA GLU A 103 -7.76 -15.88 -27.21
C GLU A 103 -9.17 -15.65 -27.78
N GLU A 104 -10.11 -15.20 -26.94
CA GLU A 104 -11.50 -14.96 -27.31
C GLU A 104 -11.70 -13.57 -27.94
N ASP A 105 -10.95 -12.56 -27.50
CA ASP A 105 -11.00 -11.20 -28.01
C ASP A 105 -9.61 -10.56 -27.99
N HIS A 106 -8.93 -10.55 -29.13
CA HIS A 106 -7.59 -9.98 -29.31
C HIS A 106 -7.50 -8.47 -29.00
N ARG A 107 -8.62 -7.80 -28.73
CA ARG A 107 -8.66 -6.39 -28.32
C ARG A 107 -8.22 -6.16 -26.88
N TYR A 108 -8.19 -7.21 -26.07
CA TYR A 108 -7.82 -7.10 -24.65
C TYR A 108 -6.51 -7.82 -24.35
N VAL A 109 -5.64 -7.14 -23.63
CA VAL A 109 -4.42 -7.71 -23.04
C VAL A 109 -4.70 -7.98 -21.57
N LYS A 110 -4.69 -9.24 -21.18
CA LYS A 110 -4.84 -9.66 -19.77
C LYS A 110 -3.51 -9.58 -19.06
N VAL A 111 -3.53 -9.04 -17.85
CA VAL A 111 -2.34 -8.96 -16.96
C VAL A 111 -2.49 -10.04 -15.90
N GLN A 112 -1.46 -10.86 -15.73
CA GLN A 112 -1.45 -11.89 -14.71
C GLN A 112 -0.07 -12.10 -14.10
N PHE A 113 -0.04 -12.65 -12.90
CA PHE A 113 1.22 -13.03 -12.26
C PHE A 113 1.85 -14.24 -12.93
N THR A 114 3.17 -14.19 -13.10
CA THR A 114 3.98 -15.41 -13.29
C THR A 114 4.09 -16.16 -11.96
N GLN A 115 4.66 -17.37 -11.99
CA GLN A 115 4.94 -18.11 -10.75
C GLN A 115 5.90 -17.32 -9.85
N THR A 116 6.98 -16.77 -10.40
CA THR A 116 7.94 -15.92 -9.68
C THR A 116 7.28 -14.67 -9.08
N GLY A 117 6.36 -14.04 -9.81
CA GLY A 117 5.59 -12.89 -9.32
C GLY A 117 4.67 -13.24 -8.16
N LYS A 118 4.02 -14.41 -8.20
CA LYS A 118 3.19 -14.91 -7.09
C LYS A 118 4.03 -15.15 -5.83
N GLU A 119 5.17 -15.79 -5.96
CA GLU A 119 6.08 -16.07 -4.84
C GLU A 119 6.59 -14.76 -4.22
N LEU A 120 6.99 -13.80 -5.05
CA LEU A 120 7.44 -12.48 -4.60
C LEU A 120 6.35 -11.74 -3.82
N ILE A 121 5.13 -11.64 -4.37
CA ILE A 121 4.08 -10.87 -3.71
C ILE A 121 3.63 -11.52 -2.41
N ILE A 122 3.62 -12.83 -2.32
CA ILE A 122 3.33 -13.57 -1.08
C ILE A 122 4.39 -13.25 -0.03
N GLU A 123 5.68 -13.33 -0.39
CA GLU A 123 6.79 -13.02 0.53
C GLU A 123 6.70 -11.57 1.06
N GLU A 124 6.51 -10.59 0.17
CA GLU A 124 6.39 -9.17 0.56
C GLU A 124 5.15 -8.92 1.41
N PHE A 125 4.01 -9.54 1.08
CA PHE A 125 2.79 -9.45 1.88
C PHE A 125 2.96 -10.04 3.28
N GLU A 126 3.62 -11.21 3.40
CA GLU A 126 3.91 -11.80 4.70
C GLU A 126 4.81 -10.93 5.57
N LYS A 127 5.83 -10.26 4.99
CA LYS A 127 6.67 -9.30 5.72
C LYS A 127 5.84 -8.16 6.29
N CYS A 128 4.94 -7.59 5.47
CA CYS A 128 4.02 -6.55 5.90
C CYS A 128 3.10 -7.03 7.03
N CYS A 129 2.49 -8.21 6.88
CA CYS A 129 1.64 -8.79 7.92
C CYS A 129 2.40 -9.01 9.23
N LYS A 130 3.58 -9.59 9.19
CA LYS A 130 4.42 -9.80 10.39
C LYS A 130 4.79 -8.48 11.09
N LEU A 131 5.00 -7.41 10.33
CA LEU A 131 5.23 -6.08 10.91
C LEU A 131 3.95 -5.57 11.60
N LEU A 132 2.81 -5.62 10.90
CA LEU A 132 1.54 -5.13 11.42
C LEU A 132 1.07 -5.93 12.66
N GLU A 133 1.31 -7.24 12.71
CA GLU A 133 1.07 -8.05 13.90
C GLU A 133 1.87 -7.54 15.11
N ARG A 134 3.17 -7.25 14.95
CA ARG A 134 3.98 -6.66 16.05
C ARG A 134 3.50 -5.28 16.48
N VAL A 135 3.01 -4.47 15.52
CA VAL A 135 2.40 -3.17 15.85
C VAL A 135 1.12 -3.39 16.64
N LYS A 136 0.26 -4.31 16.20
CA LYS A 136 -0.98 -4.68 16.90
C LYS A 136 -0.71 -5.18 18.33
N GLU A 137 0.30 -6.04 18.53
CA GLU A 137 0.69 -6.51 19.87
C GLU A 137 1.08 -5.36 20.80
N ARG A 138 1.70 -4.29 20.30
CA ARG A 138 2.09 -3.12 21.09
C ARG A 138 0.97 -2.12 21.31
N MET A 139 0.10 -1.92 20.33
CA MET A 139 -1.06 -1.01 20.42
C MET A 139 -2.23 -1.61 21.17
N GLY A 140 -2.37 -2.93 21.12
CA GLY A 140 -3.57 -3.67 21.54
C GLY A 140 -4.62 -3.78 20.43
N GLU A 141 -5.38 -4.85 20.46
CA GLU A 141 -6.38 -5.21 19.44
C GLU A 141 -7.41 -4.09 19.20
N LYS A 142 -7.96 -3.53 20.29
CA LYS A 142 -9.00 -2.51 20.24
C LYS A 142 -8.51 -1.22 19.56
N ASP A 143 -7.31 -0.76 19.90
CA ASP A 143 -6.79 0.50 19.36
C ASP A 143 -6.26 0.30 17.94
N MET A 144 -5.73 -0.87 17.60
CA MET A 144 -5.41 -1.22 16.22
C MET A 144 -6.67 -1.21 15.35
N TYR A 145 -7.81 -1.75 15.83
CA TYR A 145 -9.07 -1.72 15.08
C TYR A 145 -9.58 -0.28 14.87
N LYS A 146 -9.57 0.56 15.91
CA LYS A 146 -9.91 1.99 15.80
C LYS A 146 -9.01 2.69 14.77
N PHE A 147 -7.70 2.45 14.84
CA PHE A 147 -6.75 3.01 13.89
C PHE A 147 -7.09 2.63 12.45
N LEU A 148 -7.30 1.34 12.16
CA LEU A 148 -7.66 0.86 10.82
C LEU A 148 -8.96 1.53 10.32
N TYR A 149 -9.96 1.66 11.18
CA TYR A 149 -11.22 2.29 10.85
C TYR A 149 -11.05 3.77 10.48
N TYR A 150 -10.42 4.56 11.35
CA TYR A 150 -10.22 5.99 11.10
C TYR A 150 -9.23 6.26 9.98
N TYR A 151 -8.19 5.44 9.85
CA TYR A 151 -7.23 5.56 8.76
C TYR A 151 -7.86 5.27 7.40
N SER A 152 -8.73 4.28 7.31
CA SER A 152 -9.50 4.01 6.09
C SER A 152 -10.37 5.19 5.69
N GLN A 153 -11.12 5.78 6.64
CA GLN A 153 -11.91 6.98 6.39
C GLN A 153 -11.05 8.17 5.97
N PHE A 154 -9.94 8.41 6.66
CA PHE A 154 -8.99 9.46 6.32
C PHE A 154 -8.46 9.32 4.89
N CYS A 155 -8.04 8.12 4.50
CA CYS A 155 -7.55 7.87 3.13
C CYS A 155 -8.65 8.11 2.08
N THR A 156 -9.89 7.69 2.33
CA THR A 156 -11.00 7.91 1.41
C THR A 156 -11.26 9.41 1.22
N ILE A 157 -11.42 10.15 2.31
CA ILE A 157 -11.65 11.61 2.27
C ILE A 157 -10.48 12.33 1.59
N LEU A 158 -9.23 11.95 1.92
CA LEU A 158 -8.04 12.56 1.32
C LEU A 158 -8.01 12.39 -0.21
N VAL A 159 -8.38 11.21 -0.71
CA VAL A 159 -8.45 10.96 -2.16
C VAL A 159 -9.55 11.80 -2.82
N ASP A 160 -10.72 11.90 -2.18
CA ASP A 160 -11.86 12.69 -2.67
C ASP A 160 -11.55 14.21 -2.71
N GLU A 161 -10.71 14.70 -1.79
CA GLU A 161 -10.28 16.11 -1.78
C GLU A 161 -9.15 16.42 -2.80
N ILE A 162 -8.42 15.42 -3.29
CA ILE A 162 -7.31 15.61 -4.24
C ILE A 162 -7.78 15.50 -5.70
N PHE A 163 -8.82 14.70 -6.01
CA PHE A 163 -9.27 14.35 -7.36
C PHE A 163 -10.74 14.69 -7.61
#